data_9a43a9694199a4739be26f4beca42e66
#
_entry.id   9a43a9694199a4739be26f4beca42e66
#
_cell.length_a   1.000
_cell.length_b   1.000
_cell.length_c   1.000
_cell.angle_alpha   90.00
_cell.angle_beta   90.00
_cell.angle_gamma   90.00
#
_symmetry.space_group_name_H-M   'P 1'
#
loop_
_entity.id
_entity.type
_entity.pdbx_description
1 polymer ?
#
loop_
_entity_poly.entity_id
_entity_poly.type
_entity_poly.pdbx_seq_one_letter_code
_entity_poly.pdbx_strand_id
1 'polypeptide(L)'
;SDRKSAGSLLIKRLTSQDSDERMPLESKPLKTEQIALLSKWIDQGAVAPANEPIPPDPRKHWAFQPLHRPASPVTKAPWVRNDIDRFIANRHEQRGLVAAGEPSRSILLRRVYFDLAGLPPTRDELEAFLGDPRPGAYGRSVDRLLNSPRYGERWARHWMDIWRYSDPSGFQKEIRDSRKHIWRWRDWIIDSLNADKGYDRMLIEMLAADEAAPADTAALPATGFLARNW
;
A
#
# COMPACT_ATOMS: atom_id res chain seq x y z
N SER A 1 -23.01 -31.52 -6.29
CA SER A 1 -22.45 -32.07 -5.04
C SER A 1 -23.60 -32.38 -4.12
N ASP A 2 -23.75 -33.68 -3.80
CA ASP A 2 -24.75 -34.15 -2.86
C ASP A 2 -24.56 -33.44 -1.53
N ARG A 3 -25.56 -32.68 -1.10
CA ARG A 3 -25.60 -31.97 0.20
C ARG A 3 -25.72 -32.96 1.37
N LYS A 4 -24.86 -33.97 1.39
CA LYS A 4 -24.81 -35.04 2.42
C LYS A 4 -23.44 -34.99 3.11
N SER A 5 -23.45 -35.16 4.42
CA SER A 5 -22.24 -35.15 5.25
C SER A 5 -21.22 -36.20 4.79
N ALA A 6 -21.70 -37.39 4.32
CA ALA A 6 -20.82 -38.44 3.82
C ALA A 6 -19.94 -38.07 2.62
N GLY A 7 -20.36 -37.09 1.79
CA GLY A 7 -19.60 -36.56 0.67
C GLY A 7 -18.86 -35.26 0.99
N SER A 8 -19.03 -34.72 2.18
CA SER A 8 -18.50 -33.42 2.55
C SER A 8 -16.98 -33.43 2.76
N LEU A 9 -16.26 -32.58 2.04
CA LEU A 9 -14.82 -32.39 2.24
C LEU A 9 -14.50 -31.91 3.67
N LEU A 10 -15.38 -31.07 4.27
CA LEU A 10 -15.25 -30.65 5.66
C LEU A 10 -15.20 -31.84 6.60
N ILE A 11 -16.19 -32.73 6.52
CA ILE A 11 -16.25 -33.94 7.37
C ILE A 11 -15.04 -34.86 7.12
N LYS A 12 -14.63 -35.05 5.87
CA LYS A 12 -13.44 -35.84 5.54
C LYS A 12 -12.18 -35.27 6.22
N ARG A 13 -11.99 -33.97 6.16
CA ARG A 13 -10.83 -33.31 6.81
C ARG A 13 -10.91 -33.35 8.33
N LEU A 14 -12.10 -33.19 8.92
CA LEU A 14 -12.29 -33.29 10.37
C LEU A 14 -12.03 -34.72 10.92
N THR A 15 -12.20 -35.76 10.09
CA THR A 15 -12.03 -37.17 10.47
C THR A 15 -10.74 -37.77 9.92
N SER A 16 -9.92 -37.03 9.18
CA SER A 16 -8.67 -37.52 8.63
C SER A 16 -7.74 -38.00 9.73
N GLN A 17 -7.05 -39.12 9.49
CA GLN A 17 -5.99 -39.63 10.36
C GLN A 17 -4.65 -38.99 10.05
N ASP A 18 -4.52 -38.33 8.90
CA ASP A 18 -3.33 -37.58 8.50
C ASP A 18 -3.32 -36.19 9.20
N SER A 19 -2.28 -35.93 9.97
CA SER A 19 -2.09 -34.69 10.70
C SER A 19 -2.00 -33.46 9.79
N ASP A 20 -1.49 -33.63 8.57
CA ASP A 20 -1.26 -32.56 7.61
C ASP A 20 -2.53 -32.19 6.84
N GLU A 21 -3.52 -33.11 6.82
CA GLU A 21 -4.82 -32.87 6.22
C GLU A 21 -5.93 -32.61 7.23
N ARG A 22 -5.75 -33.10 8.45
CA ARG A 22 -6.79 -33.01 9.48
C ARG A 22 -7.02 -31.60 9.94
N MET A 23 -8.26 -31.17 9.99
CA MET A 23 -8.67 -29.89 10.55
C MET A 23 -9.24 -30.03 11.96
N PRO A 24 -9.01 -29.04 12.86
CA PRO A 24 -8.16 -27.86 12.65
C PRO A 24 -6.67 -28.23 12.60
N LEU A 25 -5.91 -27.61 11.69
CA LEU A 25 -4.47 -27.81 11.60
C LEU A 25 -3.79 -27.39 12.92
N GLU A 26 -2.73 -28.12 13.30
CA GLU A 26 -1.91 -27.85 14.49
C GLU A 26 -2.69 -27.75 15.82
N SER A 27 -3.92 -28.22 15.85
CA SER A 27 -4.82 -28.15 17.01
C SER A 27 -5.36 -29.52 17.38
N LYS A 28 -5.95 -29.62 18.58
CA LYS A 28 -6.61 -30.85 19.00
C LYS A 28 -7.78 -31.17 18.10
N PRO A 29 -7.98 -32.46 17.75
CA PRO A 29 -9.14 -32.88 16.97
C PRO A 29 -10.47 -32.47 17.63
N LEU A 30 -11.47 -32.19 16.81
CA LEU A 30 -12.83 -31.98 17.30
C LEU A 30 -13.35 -33.24 17.96
N LYS A 31 -14.16 -33.04 18.99
CA LYS A 31 -14.86 -34.20 19.66
C LYS A 31 -15.86 -34.80 18.72
N THR A 32 -16.12 -36.11 18.92
CA THR A 32 -17.08 -36.84 18.12
C THR A 32 -18.47 -36.21 18.08
N GLU A 33 -18.92 -35.65 19.21
CA GLU A 33 -20.21 -34.96 19.33
C GLU A 33 -20.28 -33.70 18.46
N GLN A 34 -19.16 -32.96 18.35
CA GLN A 34 -19.05 -31.77 17.50
C GLN A 34 -19.09 -32.12 16.02
N ILE A 35 -18.39 -33.18 15.64
CA ILE A 35 -18.42 -33.71 14.26
C ILE A 35 -19.82 -34.22 13.90
N ALA A 36 -20.49 -34.91 14.81
CA ALA A 36 -21.86 -35.37 14.61
C ALA A 36 -22.85 -34.21 14.45
N LEU A 37 -22.68 -33.12 15.21
CA LEU A 37 -23.51 -31.94 15.08
C LEU A 37 -23.34 -31.29 13.71
N LEU A 38 -22.09 -31.13 13.23
CA LEU A 38 -21.78 -30.56 11.91
C LEU A 38 -22.35 -31.49 10.79
N SER A 39 -22.20 -32.81 10.93
CA SER A 39 -22.75 -33.76 9.97
C SER A 39 -24.28 -33.64 9.88
N LYS A 40 -24.96 -33.58 11.03
CA LYS A 40 -26.41 -33.37 11.09
C LYS A 40 -26.85 -32.06 10.44
N TRP A 41 -26.13 -30.96 10.70
CA TRP A 41 -26.41 -29.65 10.07
C TRP A 41 -26.28 -29.73 8.54
N ILE A 42 -25.22 -30.38 8.03
CA ILE A 42 -25.03 -30.57 6.59
C ILE A 42 -26.15 -31.39 5.99
N ASP A 43 -26.52 -32.51 6.65
CA ASP A 43 -27.58 -33.41 6.18
C ASP A 43 -28.96 -32.73 6.17
N GLN A 44 -29.18 -31.74 7.02
CA GLN A 44 -30.35 -30.87 7.05
C GLN A 44 -30.31 -29.74 5.99
N GLY A 45 -29.29 -29.72 5.12
CA GLY A 45 -29.17 -28.77 4.02
C GLY A 45 -28.24 -27.56 4.32
N ALA A 46 -27.53 -27.58 5.45
CA ALA A 46 -26.60 -26.53 5.87
C ALA A 46 -27.25 -25.13 5.82
N VAL A 47 -28.48 -25.01 6.30
CA VAL A 47 -29.24 -23.77 6.29
C VAL A 47 -28.57 -22.77 7.24
N ALA A 48 -28.22 -21.64 6.71
CA ALA A 48 -27.72 -20.51 7.50
C ALA A 48 -28.88 -19.86 8.30
N PRO A 49 -28.58 -19.22 9.44
CA PRO A 49 -29.58 -18.43 10.16
C PRO A 49 -30.22 -17.37 9.26
N ALA A 50 -31.55 -17.19 9.39
CA ALA A 50 -32.29 -16.25 8.52
C ALA A 50 -31.77 -14.79 8.63
N ASN A 51 -31.14 -14.46 9.73
CA ASN A 51 -30.61 -13.11 10.01
C ASN A 51 -29.07 -13.01 9.81
N GLU A 52 -28.44 -14.03 9.21
CA GLU A 52 -27.02 -13.96 8.95
C GLU A 52 -26.73 -12.85 7.91
N PRO A 53 -25.94 -11.83 8.23
CA PRO A 53 -25.62 -10.80 7.27
C PRO A 53 -24.79 -11.38 6.14
N ILE A 54 -25.30 -11.33 4.92
CA ILE A 54 -24.54 -11.71 3.73
C ILE A 54 -23.39 -10.69 3.57
N PRO A 55 -22.14 -11.11 3.60
CA PRO A 55 -21.03 -10.19 3.35
C PRO A 55 -21.23 -9.48 1.99
N PRO A 56 -20.95 -8.19 1.90
CA PRO A 56 -21.04 -7.50 0.63
C PRO A 56 -20.09 -8.15 -0.39
N ASP A 57 -20.54 -8.23 -1.64
CA ASP A 57 -19.72 -8.78 -2.73
C ASP A 57 -18.38 -7.99 -2.80
N PRO A 58 -17.22 -8.63 -2.60
CA PRO A 58 -15.93 -7.94 -2.61
C PRO A 58 -15.67 -7.17 -3.91
N ARG A 59 -16.24 -7.61 -5.03
CA ARG A 59 -16.13 -6.93 -6.34
C ARG A 59 -16.84 -5.58 -6.38
N LYS A 60 -17.81 -5.35 -5.46
CA LYS A 60 -18.52 -4.07 -5.32
C LYS A 60 -17.78 -3.07 -4.43
N HIS A 61 -16.63 -3.46 -3.85
CA HIS A 61 -15.83 -2.53 -3.08
C HIS A 61 -15.37 -1.37 -3.97
N TRP A 62 -15.38 -0.16 -3.42
CA TRP A 62 -15.07 1.07 -4.16
C TRP A 62 -13.74 1.02 -4.92
N ALA A 63 -12.72 0.33 -4.38
CA ALA A 63 -11.41 0.20 -4.98
C ALA A 63 -11.39 -0.61 -6.29
N PHE A 64 -12.44 -1.40 -6.56
CA PHE A 64 -12.59 -2.21 -7.78
C PHE A 64 -13.63 -1.64 -8.74
N GLN A 65 -14.18 -0.47 -8.43
CA GLN A 65 -15.11 0.22 -9.33
C GLN A 65 -14.33 1.10 -10.31
N PRO A 66 -14.86 1.31 -11.52
CA PRO A 66 -14.26 2.25 -12.46
C PRO A 66 -14.08 3.64 -11.83
N LEU A 67 -12.94 4.26 -12.10
CA LEU A 67 -12.66 5.61 -11.61
C LEU A 67 -13.58 6.63 -12.31
N HIS A 68 -14.20 7.49 -11.50
CA HIS A 68 -14.89 8.66 -12.02
C HIS A 68 -14.38 9.92 -11.32
N ARG A 69 -14.31 10.99 -12.08
CA ARG A 69 -13.97 12.29 -11.52
C ARG A 69 -15.17 12.82 -10.75
N PRO A 70 -15.11 12.96 -9.42
CA PRO A 70 -16.21 13.54 -8.66
C PRO A 70 -16.33 15.03 -8.94
N ALA A 71 -17.53 15.58 -8.80
CA ALA A 71 -17.72 17.03 -8.86
C ALA A 71 -17.03 17.69 -7.66
N SER A 72 -16.25 18.75 -7.93
CA SER A 72 -15.59 19.51 -6.87
C SER A 72 -16.62 20.22 -5.99
N PRO A 73 -16.56 20.06 -4.67
CA PRO A 73 -17.49 20.74 -3.77
C PRO A 73 -17.40 22.28 -3.89
N VAL A 74 -18.53 22.94 -3.71
CA VAL A 74 -18.56 24.39 -3.55
C VAL A 74 -18.22 24.72 -2.10
N THR A 75 -17.26 25.64 -1.89
CA THR A 75 -16.83 26.08 -0.56
C THR A 75 -16.61 27.60 -0.56
N LYS A 76 -16.78 28.20 0.60
CA LYS A 76 -16.51 29.63 0.82
C LYS A 76 -15.14 29.91 1.44
N ALA A 77 -14.35 28.88 1.68
CA ALA A 77 -13.04 29.00 2.34
C ALA A 77 -12.06 29.81 1.48
N PRO A 78 -11.53 30.94 1.98
CA PRO A 78 -10.71 31.87 1.19
C PRO A 78 -9.31 31.33 0.86
N TRP A 79 -8.87 30.25 1.53
CA TRP A 79 -7.55 29.67 1.35
C TRP A 79 -7.48 28.62 0.22
N VAL A 80 -8.62 28.28 -0.38
CA VAL A 80 -8.73 27.29 -1.47
C VAL A 80 -8.02 27.79 -2.73
N ARG A 81 -7.10 26.98 -3.27
CA ARG A 81 -6.32 27.26 -4.48
C ARG A 81 -6.56 26.25 -5.61
N ASN A 82 -6.99 25.04 -5.27
CA ASN A 82 -7.20 23.94 -6.22
C ASN A 82 -8.37 23.05 -5.80
N ASP A 83 -8.68 22.04 -6.63
CA ASP A 83 -9.80 21.13 -6.35
C ASP A 83 -9.59 20.26 -5.10
N ILE A 84 -8.35 19.87 -4.78
CA ILE A 84 -8.04 19.11 -3.56
C ILE A 84 -8.40 19.93 -2.33
N ASP A 85 -8.02 21.22 -2.34
CA ASP A 85 -8.38 22.13 -1.25
C ASP A 85 -9.88 22.25 -1.07
N ARG A 86 -10.67 22.19 -2.16
CA ARG A 86 -12.15 22.21 -2.08
C ARG A 86 -12.70 21.02 -1.30
N PHE A 87 -12.20 19.84 -1.54
CA PHE A 87 -12.59 18.64 -0.79
C PHE A 87 -12.21 18.74 0.69
N ILE A 88 -11.02 19.26 0.99
CA ILE A 88 -10.55 19.47 2.37
C ILE A 88 -11.41 20.53 3.06
N ALA A 89 -11.64 21.68 2.41
CA ALA A 89 -12.45 22.77 2.94
C ALA A 89 -13.89 22.32 3.24
N ASN A 90 -14.51 21.60 2.32
CA ASN A 90 -15.84 21.03 2.52
C ASN A 90 -15.89 20.09 3.75
N ARG A 91 -14.85 19.29 3.98
CA ARG A 91 -14.75 18.44 5.18
C ARG A 91 -14.56 19.26 6.45
N HIS A 92 -13.81 20.36 6.40
CA HIS A 92 -13.70 21.30 7.52
C HIS A 92 -15.04 21.92 7.85
N GLU A 93 -15.76 22.44 6.85
CA GLU A 93 -17.08 23.05 7.02
C GLU A 93 -18.08 22.06 7.65
N GLN A 94 -18.12 20.80 7.17
CA GLN A 94 -19.00 19.75 7.72
C GLN A 94 -18.72 19.42 9.19
N ARG A 95 -17.49 19.65 9.66
CA ARG A 95 -17.05 19.36 11.03
C ARG A 95 -16.90 20.59 11.91
N GLY A 96 -17.26 21.77 11.40
CA GLY A 96 -17.07 23.04 12.12
C GLY A 96 -15.61 23.38 12.40
N LEU A 97 -14.67 22.89 11.58
CA LEU A 97 -13.24 23.15 11.76
C LEU A 97 -12.86 24.43 11.02
N VAL A 98 -12.01 25.23 11.67
CA VAL A 98 -11.43 26.42 11.09
C VAL A 98 -9.98 26.12 10.68
N ALA A 99 -9.62 26.43 9.43
CA ALA A 99 -8.26 26.27 8.98
C ALA A 99 -7.32 27.24 9.69
N ALA A 100 -6.16 26.77 10.11
CA ALA A 100 -5.11 27.64 10.64
C ALA A 100 -4.59 28.56 9.52
N GLY A 101 -4.09 29.74 9.92
CA GLY A 101 -3.44 30.67 9.00
C GLY A 101 -2.18 30.10 8.38
N GLU A 102 -1.70 30.74 7.32
CA GLU A 102 -0.46 30.38 6.66
C GLU A 102 0.73 30.49 7.63
N PRO A 103 1.61 29.50 7.75
CA PRO A 103 2.74 29.53 8.65
C PRO A 103 3.81 30.52 8.15
N SER A 104 4.75 30.89 9.00
CA SER A 104 5.90 31.68 8.60
C SER A 104 6.69 31.02 7.47
N ARG A 105 7.37 31.82 6.64
CA ARG A 105 8.18 31.31 5.51
C ARG A 105 9.20 30.26 5.95
N SER A 106 9.82 30.43 7.11
CA SER A 106 10.78 29.45 7.65
C SER A 106 10.13 28.10 7.98
N ILE A 107 8.95 28.11 8.60
CA ILE A 107 8.20 26.90 8.90
C ILE A 107 7.72 26.23 7.60
N LEU A 108 7.27 27.01 6.63
CA LEU A 108 6.82 26.51 5.34
C LEU A 108 7.95 25.78 4.60
N LEU A 109 9.15 26.42 4.53
CA LEU A 109 10.32 25.79 3.94
C LEU A 109 10.72 24.50 4.67
N ARG A 110 10.77 24.55 6.01
CA ARG A 110 11.09 23.38 6.81
C ARG A 110 10.13 22.20 6.52
N ARG A 111 8.83 22.46 6.42
CA ARG A 111 7.83 21.41 6.13
C ARG A 111 8.10 20.74 4.78
N VAL A 112 8.27 21.54 3.72
CA VAL A 112 8.48 20.96 2.38
C VAL A 112 9.80 20.18 2.28
N TYR A 113 10.84 20.60 2.99
CA TYR A 113 12.09 19.85 3.05
C TYR A 113 11.92 18.49 3.71
N PHE A 114 11.19 18.40 4.84
CA PHE A 114 10.89 17.12 5.48
C PHE A 114 10.01 16.24 4.61
N ASP A 115 9.05 16.82 3.92
CA ASP A 115 8.14 16.05 3.06
C ASP A 115 8.87 15.49 1.83
N LEU A 116 9.67 16.29 1.15
CA LEU A 116 10.27 15.90 -0.12
C LEU A 116 11.68 15.30 0.00
N ALA A 117 12.47 15.72 0.97
CA ALA A 117 13.84 15.25 1.15
C ALA A 117 14.11 14.51 2.46
N GLY A 118 13.15 14.52 3.40
CA GLY A 118 13.28 13.85 4.70
C GLY A 118 14.24 14.53 5.69
N LEU A 119 14.87 15.65 5.32
CA LEU A 119 15.84 16.38 6.12
C LEU A 119 15.46 17.86 6.18
N PRO A 120 15.88 18.60 7.22
CA PRO A 120 15.68 20.05 7.26
C PRO A 120 16.54 20.76 6.20
N PRO A 121 16.17 22.00 5.79
CA PRO A 121 17.06 22.83 4.98
C PRO A 121 18.33 23.13 5.75
N THR A 122 19.44 23.30 5.04
CA THR A 122 20.66 23.88 5.60
C THR A 122 20.44 25.37 5.94
N ARG A 123 21.33 25.91 6.72
CA ARG A 123 21.26 27.33 7.06
C ARG A 123 21.29 28.23 5.81
N ASP A 124 22.20 27.96 4.88
CA ASP A 124 22.34 28.74 3.65
C ASP A 124 21.10 28.66 2.77
N GLU A 125 20.48 27.46 2.66
CA GLU A 125 19.23 27.27 1.92
C GLU A 125 18.06 28.02 2.55
N LEU A 126 18.00 28.05 3.88
CA LEU A 126 17.00 28.84 4.60
C LEU A 126 17.19 30.32 4.41
N GLU A 127 18.41 30.81 4.56
CA GLU A 127 18.77 32.25 4.40
C GLU A 127 18.50 32.68 2.94
N ALA A 128 18.89 31.89 1.96
CA ALA A 128 18.63 32.16 0.54
C ALA A 128 17.12 32.24 0.23
N PHE A 129 16.33 31.36 0.82
CA PHE A 129 14.87 31.38 0.63
C PHE A 129 14.22 32.59 1.32
N LEU A 130 14.64 32.92 2.54
CA LEU A 130 14.09 34.06 3.28
C LEU A 130 14.45 35.38 2.62
N GLY A 131 15.64 35.47 2.05
CA GLY A 131 16.14 36.64 1.32
C GLY A 131 15.62 36.74 -0.13
N ASP A 132 14.91 35.76 -0.67
CA ASP A 132 14.34 35.85 -2.02
C ASP A 132 12.97 36.54 -2.04
N PRO A 133 12.89 37.82 -2.50
CA PRO A 133 11.63 38.56 -2.53
C PRO A 133 10.78 38.26 -3.75
N ARG A 134 11.28 37.48 -4.71
CA ARG A 134 10.61 37.23 -5.99
C ARG A 134 9.35 36.38 -5.82
N PRO A 135 8.28 36.72 -6.54
CA PRO A 135 7.09 35.82 -6.58
C PRO A 135 7.48 34.39 -6.93
N GLY A 136 6.82 33.41 -6.32
CA GLY A 136 7.06 31.99 -6.60
C GLY A 136 8.32 31.39 -5.97
N ALA A 137 8.99 32.06 -5.04
CA ALA A 137 10.17 31.53 -4.33
C ALA A 137 9.91 30.16 -3.70
N TYR A 138 8.72 29.92 -3.16
CA TYR A 138 8.33 28.63 -2.62
C TYR A 138 8.25 27.56 -3.71
N GLY A 139 7.59 27.85 -4.84
CA GLY A 139 7.50 26.93 -5.99
C GLY A 139 8.89 26.52 -6.48
N ARG A 140 9.80 27.49 -6.67
CA ARG A 140 11.19 27.18 -7.05
C ARG A 140 11.92 26.29 -6.06
N SER A 141 11.62 26.40 -4.77
CA SER A 141 12.18 25.51 -3.75
C SER A 141 11.58 24.09 -3.86
N VAL A 142 10.28 23.97 -4.13
CA VAL A 142 9.61 22.70 -4.40
C VAL A 142 10.21 22.02 -5.63
N ASP A 143 10.31 22.74 -6.75
CA ASP A 143 10.87 22.22 -8.01
C ASP A 143 12.30 21.70 -7.83
N ARG A 144 13.13 22.46 -7.10
CA ARG A 144 14.51 22.05 -6.78
C ARG A 144 14.54 20.77 -5.95
N LEU A 145 13.66 20.62 -4.98
CA LEU A 145 13.61 19.42 -4.13
C LEU A 145 13.09 18.20 -4.90
N LEU A 146 12.09 18.37 -5.75
CA LEU A 146 11.57 17.30 -6.62
C LEU A 146 12.63 16.81 -7.61
N ASN A 147 13.52 17.70 -8.08
CA ASN A 147 14.64 17.33 -8.96
C ASN A 147 15.89 16.85 -8.19
N SER A 148 15.83 16.74 -6.88
CA SER A 148 16.94 16.24 -6.07
C SER A 148 16.89 14.71 -5.95
N PRO A 149 18.04 14.00 -6.03
CA PRO A 149 18.10 12.56 -5.76
C PRO A 149 17.51 12.16 -4.41
N ARG A 150 17.54 13.05 -3.44
CA ARG A 150 16.97 12.83 -2.09
C ARG A 150 15.46 12.63 -2.11
N TYR A 151 14.77 13.10 -3.15
CA TYR A 151 13.34 12.86 -3.31
C TYR A 151 13.04 11.35 -3.43
N GLY A 152 13.73 10.66 -4.33
CA GLY A 152 13.59 9.22 -4.48
C GLY A 152 14.00 8.47 -3.22
N GLU A 153 15.11 8.83 -2.56
CA GLU A 153 15.54 8.22 -1.29
C GLU A 153 14.44 8.36 -0.21
N ARG A 154 13.85 9.53 -0.09
CA ARG A 154 12.77 9.82 0.88
C ARG A 154 11.49 9.05 0.57
N TRP A 155 11.03 9.11 -0.67
CA TRP A 155 9.75 8.54 -1.06
C TRP A 155 9.80 7.04 -1.30
N ALA A 156 10.94 6.50 -1.73
CA ALA A 156 11.16 5.05 -1.82
C ALA A 156 10.89 4.36 -0.47
N ARG A 157 11.19 5.01 0.66
CA ARG A 157 10.91 4.47 1.99
C ARG A 157 9.43 4.12 2.16
N HIS A 158 8.53 4.99 1.72
CA HIS A 158 7.09 4.76 1.85
C HIS A 158 6.62 3.62 0.94
N TRP A 159 7.14 3.53 -0.28
CA TRP A 159 6.83 2.44 -1.20
C TRP A 159 7.41 1.10 -0.74
N MET A 160 8.62 1.12 -0.17
CA MET A 160 9.24 -0.08 0.41
C MET A 160 8.40 -0.65 1.56
N ASP A 161 7.79 0.18 2.39
CA ASP A 161 6.88 -0.28 3.45
C ASP A 161 5.63 -0.96 2.85
N ILE A 162 5.05 -0.40 1.78
CA ILE A 162 3.89 -0.97 1.09
C ILE A 162 4.24 -2.31 0.42
N TRP A 163 5.39 -2.36 -0.25
CA TRP A 163 5.86 -3.55 -0.98
C TRP A 163 6.65 -4.53 -0.10
N ARG A 164 6.66 -4.31 1.20
CA ARG A 164 7.30 -5.19 2.20
C ARG A 164 8.77 -5.44 1.95
N TYR A 165 9.49 -4.42 1.46
CA TYR A 165 10.94 -4.48 1.37
C TYR A 165 11.55 -4.67 2.76
N SER A 166 12.55 -5.54 2.88
CA SER A 166 13.43 -5.60 4.02
C SER A 166 14.81 -6.11 3.58
N ASP A 167 15.84 -5.58 4.20
CA ASP A 167 17.16 -6.17 4.09
C ASP A 167 17.16 -7.59 4.69
N PRO A 168 18.06 -8.48 4.26
CA PRO A 168 18.11 -9.85 4.73
C PRO A 168 18.52 -9.90 6.21
N SER A 169 17.57 -9.73 7.08
CA SER A 169 17.72 -10.13 8.48
C SER A 169 16.99 -11.45 8.66
N GLY A 170 17.74 -12.54 8.66
CA GLY A 170 17.14 -13.84 8.78
C GLY A 170 16.52 -14.02 10.16
N PHE A 171 15.24 -14.29 10.21
CA PHE A 171 14.65 -15.00 11.33
C PHE A 171 14.71 -16.50 10.96
N GLN A 172 15.63 -17.21 11.62
CA GLN A 172 15.85 -18.66 11.49
C GLN A 172 16.28 -19.22 10.10
N LYS A 173 16.33 -20.53 9.98
CA LYS A 173 16.97 -21.36 8.94
C LYS A 173 16.63 -21.11 7.46
N GLU A 174 15.75 -20.18 7.15
CA GLU A 174 15.28 -19.91 5.79
C GLU A 174 15.89 -18.63 5.19
N ILE A 175 17.20 -18.50 5.20
CA ILE A 175 17.89 -17.44 4.46
C ILE A 175 17.86 -17.83 2.98
N ARG A 176 17.00 -17.19 2.21
CA ARG A 176 16.98 -17.35 0.74
C ARG A 176 18.18 -16.63 0.14
N ASP A 177 18.93 -17.29 -0.72
CA ASP A 177 20.15 -16.73 -1.36
C ASP A 177 19.87 -15.47 -2.21
N SER A 178 18.66 -15.31 -2.74
CA SER A 178 18.22 -14.11 -3.46
C SER A 178 18.36 -12.81 -2.65
N ARG A 179 18.47 -12.90 -1.32
CA ARG A 179 18.58 -11.75 -0.43
C ARG A 179 19.90 -11.01 -0.50
N LYS A 180 20.97 -11.65 -0.96
CA LYS A 180 22.27 -10.98 -1.12
C LYS A 180 22.25 -9.75 -2.00
N HIS A 181 21.28 -9.68 -2.91
CA HIS A 181 21.19 -8.64 -3.92
C HIS A 181 19.87 -7.84 -3.87
N ILE A 182 19.08 -8.01 -2.81
CA ILE A 182 17.77 -7.35 -2.69
C ILE A 182 17.88 -5.81 -2.69
N TRP A 183 19.02 -5.28 -2.26
CA TRP A 183 19.33 -3.86 -2.30
C TRP A 183 19.23 -3.27 -3.73
N ARG A 184 19.42 -4.08 -4.79
CA ARG A 184 19.26 -3.65 -6.18
C ARG A 184 17.79 -3.26 -6.47
N TRP A 185 16.85 -3.96 -5.86
CA TRP A 185 15.43 -3.59 -5.98
C TRP A 185 15.15 -2.27 -5.25
N ARG A 186 15.73 -2.04 -4.06
CA ARG A 186 15.65 -0.76 -3.37
C ARG A 186 16.18 0.38 -4.26
N ASP A 187 17.35 0.21 -4.83
CA ASP A 187 17.98 1.22 -5.68
C ASP A 187 17.12 1.48 -6.93
N TRP A 188 16.59 0.43 -7.55
CA TRP A 188 15.65 0.57 -8.67
C TRP A 188 14.39 1.36 -8.27
N ILE A 189 13.84 1.17 -7.06
CA ILE A 189 12.70 1.96 -6.56
C ILE A 189 13.09 3.44 -6.47
N ILE A 190 14.25 3.75 -5.88
CA ILE A 190 14.76 5.11 -5.75
C ILE A 190 14.93 5.77 -7.13
N ASP A 191 15.59 5.08 -8.05
CA ASP A 191 15.84 5.57 -9.40
C ASP A 191 14.54 5.76 -10.19
N SER A 192 13.59 4.85 -10.05
CA SER A 192 12.27 4.96 -10.69
C SER A 192 11.50 6.19 -10.22
N LEU A 193 11.55 6.50 -8.93
CA LEU A 193 10.90 7.69 -8.39
C LEU A 193 11.61 8.98 -8.81
N ASN A 194 12.93 8.98 -8.84
CA ASN A 194 13.71 10.12 -9.33
C ASN A 194 13.53 10.37 -10.84
N ALA A 195 13.22 9.33 -11.59
CA ALA A 195 12.89 9.41 -13.02
C ALA A 195 11.40 9.69 -13.28
N ASP A 196 10.61 9.93 -12.25
CA ASP A 196 9.15 10.10 -12.35
C ASP A 196 8.47 8.98 -13.16
N LYS A 197 8.93 7.73 -12.97
CA LYS A 197 8.41 6.56 -13.69
C LYS A 197 6.95 6.32 -13.31
N GLY A 198 6.07 6.14 -14.30
CA GLY A 198 4.66 5.84 -14.07
C GLY A 198 4.45 4.58 -13.23
N TYR A 199 3.49 4.63 -12.32
CA TYR A 199 3.19 3.52 -11.41
C TYR A 199 2.81 2.23 -12.13
N ASP A 200 2.06 2.33 -13.21
CA ASP A 200 1.69 1.23 -14.09
C ASP A 200 2.93 0.54 -14.67
N ARG A 201 3.91 1.33 -15.14
CA ARG A 201 5.18 0.80 -15.63
C ARG A 201 5.99 0.15 -14.52
N MET A 202 6.02 0.73 -13.32
CA MET A 202 6.68 0.13 -12.17
C MET A 202 6.06 -1.24 -11.82
N LEU A 203 4.73 -1.36 -11.86
CA LEU A 203 4.05 -2.64 -11.62
C LEU A 203 4.41 -3.71 -12.66
N ILE A 204 4.42 -3.34 -13.95
CA ILE A 204 4.80 -4.26 -15.02
C ILE A 204 6.24 -4.75 -14.81
N GLU A 205 7.17 -3.84 -14.52
CA GLU A 205 8.57 -4.21 -14.31
C GLU A 205 8.76 -5.07 -13.05
N MET A 206 8.05 -4.82 -11.97
CA MET A 206 8.12 -5.65 -10.76
C MET A 206 7.58 -7.06 -10.96
N LEU A 207 6.60 -7.24 -11.83
CA LEU A 207 5.94 -8.54 -12.05
C LEU A 207 6.50 -9.33 -13.23
N ALA A 208 7.04 -8.65 -14.25
CA ALA A 208 7.37 -9.28 -15.52
C ALA A 208 8.46 -8.53 -16.32
N ALA A 209 9.47 -7.91 -15.67
CA ALA A 209 10.51 -7.17 -16.40
C ALA A 209 11.27 -8.07 -17.39
N ASP A 210 11.51 -9.30 -17.01
CA ASP A 210 12.19 -10.32 -17.82
C ASP A 210 11.41 -10.74 -19.07
N GLU A 211 10.08 -10.68 -19.00
CA GLU A 211 9.19 -10.99 -20.13
C GLU A 211 8.84 -9.75 -20.95
N ALA A 212 8.52 -8.63 -20.28
CA ALA A 212 8.07 -7.42 -20.92
C ALA A 212 9.19 -6.65 -21.66
N ALA A 213 10.43 -6.74 -21.17
CA ALA A 213 11.59 -6.08 -21.72
C ALA A 213 12.89 -6.89 -21.49
N PRO A 214 13.03 -8.08 -22.09
CA PRO A 214 14.14 -9.01 -21.80
C PRO A 214 15.53 -8.44 -22.15
N ALA A 215 15.60 -7.42 -23.00
CA ALA A 215 16.85 -6.73 -23.34
C ALA A 215 17.18 -5.57 -22.39
N ASP A 216 16.23 -5.13 -21.56
CA ASP A 216 16.42 -4.03 -20.61
C ASP A 216 16.94 -4.56 -19.26
N THR A 217 18.24 -4.68 -19.17
CA THR A 217 18.89 -5.15 -17.93
C THR A 217 18.71 -4.18 -16.76
N ALA A 218 18.38 -2.91 -17.01
CA ALA A 218 18.15 -1.92 -15.97
C ALA A 218 16.79 -2.11 -15.27
N ALA A 219 15.83 -2.72 -15.95
CA ALA A 219 14.53 -3.06 -15.37
C ALA A 219 14.53 -4.35 -14.55
N LEU A 220 15.47 -5.28 -14.81
CA LEU A 220 15.52 -6.58 -14.11
C LEU A 220 15.55 -6.50 -12.59
N PRO A 221 16.24 -5.54 -11.93
CA PRO A 221 16.20 -5.41 -10.48
C PRO A 221 14.80 -5.23 -9.89
N ALA A 222 13.82 -4.76 -10.67
CA ALA A 222 12.42 -4.64 -10.27
C ALA A 222 11.83 -5.99 -9.82
N THR A 223 12.21 -7.10 -10.46
CA THR A 223 11.74 -8.46 -10.11
C THR A 223 12.16 -8.91 -8.70
N GLY A 224 12.99 -8.13 -8.03
CA GLY A 224 13.27 -8.29 -6.61
C GLY A 224 11.98 -8.29 -5.76
N PHE A 225 10.91 -7.67 -6.25
CA PHE A 225 9.57 -7.77 -5.66
C PHE A 225 9.10 -9.23 -5.56
N LEU A 226 9.21 -10.00 -6.63
CA LEU A 226 8.86 -11.43 -6.64
C LEU A 226 9.79 -12.24 -5.74
N ALA A 227 11.11 -11.98 -5.84
CA ALA A 227 12.09 -12.66 -5.01
C ALA A 227 11.89 -12.45 -3.51
N ARG A 228 11.25 -11.33 -3.11
CA ARG A 228 10.97 -11.01 -1.71
C ARG A 228 9.63 -11.58 -1.22
N ASN A 229 8.63 -11.61 -2.09
CA ASN A 229 7.25 -11.95 -1.71
C ASN A 229 6.83 -13.38 -2.09
N TRP A 230 7.75 -14.15 -2.63
CA TRP A 230 7.54 -15.55 -2.98
C TRP A 230 7.88 -16.48 -1.81
#